data_3d2b147b0b8608c4d17b278962d25c18
#
_entry.id   3d2b147b0b8608c4d17b278962d25c18
#
_cell.length_a   1.000
_cell.length_b   1.000
_cell.length_c   1.000
_cell.angle_alpha   90.00
_cell.angle_beta   90.00
_cell.angle_gamma   90.00
#
_symmetry.space_group_name_H-M   'P 1'
#
loop_
_entity.id
_entity.type
_entity.pdbx_description
1 polymer ?
#
loop_
_entity_poly.entity_id
_entity_poly.type
_entity_poly.pdbx_seq_one_letter_code
_entity_poly.pdbx_strand_id
1 'polypeptide(L)'
;MRKFDSKGLQLATAQARLFSQSIDSYKGSSKSFVKTFMNSISCENVDRTLDFSIDEIIFELDNYKLPKIGKHKFHYDVMYWIGYIYRYWSYVYEEKSKTIYKIINCGELAKLYEPYHTLDPSNVIERILEANGVQQKINAVDLYRKMFF
;
A
#
# COMPACT_ATOMS: atom_id res chain seq x y z
N MET A 1 -14.45 -7.19 -9.62
CA MET A 1 -13.06 -6.70 -9.79
C MET A 1 -12.93 -5.93 -11.09
N ARG A 2 -12.08 -4.90 -11.07
CA ARG A 2 -11.81 -4.11 -12.26
C ARG A 2 -10.66 -4.72 -13.05
N LYS A 3 -10.77 -4.72 -14.39
CA LYS A 3 -9.67 -5.18 -15.24
C LYS A 3 -8.48 -4.22 -15.12
N PHE A 4 -7.27 -4.77 -15.04
CA PHE A 4 -6.04 -3.96 -15.04
C PHE A 4 -5.71 -3.54 -16.48
N ASP A 5 -6.23 -2.40 -16.86
CA ASP A 5 -6.10 -1.81 -18.19
C ASP A 5 -5.00 -0.74 -18.24
N SER A 6 -4.94 0.04 -19.33
CA SER A 6 -3.93 1.11 -19.48
C SER A 6 -4.06 2.19 -18.41
N LYS A 7 -5.27 2.50 -17.94
CA LYS A 7 -5.48 3.47 -16.87
C LYS A 7 -4.92 2.94 -15.54
N GLY A 8 -5.18 1.68 -15.24
CA GLY A 8 -4.62 1.04 -14.04
C GLY A 8 -3.11 1.02 -14.06
N LEU A 9 -2.50 0.69 -15.20
CA LEU A 9 -1.05 0.70 -15.34
C LEU A 9 -0.48 2.11 -15.16
N GLN A 10 -1.13 3.12 -15.69
CA GLN A 10 -0.72 4.51 -15.53
C GLN A 10 -0.71 4.93 -14.05
N LEU A 11 -1.78 4.60 -13.33
CA LEU A 11 -1.90 4.92 -11.91
C LEU A 11 -0.87 4.16 -11.06
N ALA A 12 -0.71 2.86 -11.32
CA ALA A 12 0.25 2.03 -10.57
C ALA A 12 1.68 2.52 -10.79
N THR A 13 2.03 2.87 -12.03
CA THR A 13 3.35 3.38 -12.37
C THR A 13 3.60 4.75 -11.72
N ALA A 14 2.59 5.63 -11.73
CA ALA A 14 2.71 6.95 -11.10
C ALA A 14 2.96 6.82 -9.60
N GLN A 15 2.21 5.96 -8.92
CA GLN A 15 2.40 5.75 -7.49
C GLN A 15 3.74 5.08 -7.17
N ALA A 16 4.16 4.10 -7.98
CA ALA A 16 5.45 3.45 -7.84
C ALA A 16 6.60 4.48 -7.93
N ARG A 17 6.53 5.39 -8.90
CA ARG A 17 7.52 6.46 -9.06
C ARG A 17 7.53 7.41 -7.88
N LEU A 18 6.36 7.81 -7.39
CA LEU A 18 6.26 8.67 -6.22
C LEU A 18 6.91 8.02 -4.99
N PHE A 19 6.64 6.74 -4.76
CA PHE A 19 7.24 6.01 -3.64
C PHE A 19 8.76 5.92 -3.78
N SER A 20 9.26 5.60 -4.96
CA SER A 20 10.70 5.53 -5.21
C SER A 20 11.38 6.90 -5.01
N GLN A 21 10.77 7.96 -5.53
CA GLN A 21 11.30 9.33 -5.40
C GLN A 21 11.28 9.85 -3.95
N SER A 22 10.37 9.33 -3.13
CA SER A 22 10.27 9.74 -1.73
C SER A 22 11.54 9.48 -0.92
N ILE A 23 12.37 8.55 -1.38
CA ILE A 23 13.64 8.23 -0.72
C ILE A 23 14.53 9.48 -0.66
N ASP A 24 14.55 10.26 -1.72
CA ASP A 24 15.38 11.46 -1.80
C ASP A 24 14.67 12.73 -1.35
N SER A 25 13.34 12.78 -1.45
CA SER A 25 12.58 14.02 -1.25
C SER A 25 11.87 14.12 0.10
N TYR A 26 11.58 13.01 0.75
CA TYR A 26 10.82 12.99 2.01
C TYR A 26 11.77 12.91 3.20
N LYS A 27 11.55 13.75 4.22
CA LYS A 27 12.46 13.88 5.36
C LYS A 27 12.30 12.79 6.43
N GLY A 28 11.25 12.01 6.41
CA GLY A 28 11.04 10.91 7.35
C GLY A 28 11.50 9.58 6.79
N SER A 29 11.30 8.50 7.54
CA SER A 29 11.57 7.16 7.08
C SER A 29 10.62 6.74 5.95
N SER A 30 11.00 5.70 5.20
CA SER A 30 10.11 5.14 4.17
C SER A 30 8.79 4.65 4.78
N LYS A 31 8.83 4.03 5.96
CA LYS A 31 7.62 3.60 6.66
C LYS A 31 6.70 4.76 7.00
N SER A 32 7.28 5.88 7.48
CA SER A 32 6.52 7.10 7.78
C SER A 32 5.86 7.67 6.53
N PHE A 33 6.59 7.71 5.42
CA PHE A 33 6.06 8.19 4.14
C PHE A 33 4.85 7.36 3.70
N VAL A 34 5.00 6.04 3.66
CA VAL A 34 3.96 5.15 3.16
C VAL A 34 2.71 5.24 4.04
N LYS A 35 2.89 5.22 5.36
CA LYS A 35 1.78 5.35 6.30
C LYS A 35 1.02 6.66 6.09
N THR A 36 1.74 7.77 5.99
CA THR A 36 1.15 9.09 5.77
C THR A 36 0.41 9.15 4.44
N PHE A 37 1.05 8.67 3.37
CA PHE A 37 0.44 8.69 2.03
C PHE A 37 -0.82 7.82 1.96
N MET A 38 -0.74 6.56 2.42
CA MET A 38 -1.86 5.62 2.29
C MET A 38 -3.10 6.06 3.10
N ASN A 39 -2.91 6.89 4.12
CA ASN A 39 -3.99 7.41 4.95
C ASN A 39 -4.36 8.86 4.62
N SER A 40 -3.77 9.45 3.58
CA SER A 40 -3.99 10.84 3.21
C SER A 40 -5.30 11.06 2.47
N ILE A 41 -5.79 12.29 2.52
CA ILE A 41 -6.97 12.71 1.74
C ILE A 41 -6.67 12.64 0.24
N SER A 42 -5.46 13.01 -0.18
CA SER A 42 -5.05 12.95 -1.58
C SER A 42 -5.08 11.51 -2.11
N CYS A 43 -4.63 10.54 -1.32
CA CYS A 43 -4.70 9.13 -1.70
C CYS A 43 -6.16 8.65 -1.81
N GLU A 44 -7.01 9.05 -0.87
CA GLU A 44 -8.44 8.75 -0.93
C GLU A 44 -9.08 9.33 -2.19
N ASN A 45 -8.67 10.53 -2.60
CA ASN A 45 -9.14 11.14 -3.85
C ASN A 45 -8.70 10.34 -5.07
N VAL A 46 -7.46 9.82 -5.09
CA VAL A 46 -7.01 8.94 -6.17
C VAL A 46 -7.85 7.67 -6.23
N ASP A 47 -8.13 7.05 -5.07
CA ASP A 47 -8.99 5.86 -5.02
C ASP A 47 -10.35 6.11 -5.65
N ARG A 48 -10.94 7.28 -5.39
CA ARG A 48 -12.28 7.64 -5.81
C ARG A 48 -12.35 8.13 -7.24
N THR A 49 -11.43 9.02 -7.64
CA THR A 49 -11.49 9.71 -8.94
C THR A 49 -10.67 9.03 -10.02
N LEU A 50 -9.74 8.14 -9.65
CA LEU A 50 -8.79 7.50 -10.56
C LEU A 50 -7.92 8.54 -11.30
N ASP A 51 -7.62 9.64 -10.62
CA ASP A 51 -6.74 10.70 -11.11
C ASP A 51 -5.61 10.91 -10.10
N PHE A 52 -4.37 10.82 -10.58
CA PHE A 52 -3.18 10.92 -9.74
C PHE A 52 -2.62 12.33 -9.81
N SER A 53 -3.12 13.22 -8.95
CA SER A 53 -2.68 14.61 -8.89
C SER A 53 -1.41 14.73 -8.04
N ILE A 54 -0.25 14.74 -8.69
CA ILE A 54 1.05 14.83 -8.04
C ILE A 54 1.18 16.09 -7.17
N ASP A 55 0.72 17.22 -7.67
CA ASP A 55 0.84 18.49 -6.97
C ASP A 55 0.02 18.52 -5.68
N GLU A 56 -1.20 17.99 -5.71
CA GLU A 56 -2.04 17.88 -4.52
C GLU A 56 -1.43 16.95 -3.49
N ILE A 57 -0.88 15.82 -3.95
CA ILE A 57 -0.26 14.82 -3.08
C ILE A 57 0.97 15.43 -2.39
N ILE A 58 1.85 16.06 -3.15
CA ILE A 58 3.06 16.68 -2.60
C ILE A 58 2.68 17.79 -1.61
N PHE A 59 1.72 18.63 -1.96
CA PHE A 59 1.26 19.70 -1.08
C PHE A 59 0.75 19.14 0.25
N GLU A 60 -0.08 18.10 0.22
CA GLU A 60 -0.60 17.49 1.45
C GLU A 60 0.51 16.87 2.29
N LEU A 61 1.43 16.11 1.66
CA LEU A 61 2.53 15.46 2.37
C LEU A 61 3.48 16.48 3.03
N ASP A 62 3.72 17.62 2.38
CA ASP A 62 4.56 18.67 2.93
C ASP A 62 3.90 19.37 4.11
N ASN A 63 2.57 19.43 4.14
CA ASN A 63 1.80 20.14 5.16
C ASN A 63 1.11 19.21 6.16
N TYR A 64 1.32 17.90 6.06
CA TYR A 64 0.69 16.93 6.94
C TYR A 64 1.29 17.03 8.35
N LYS A 65 0.40 17.09 9.36
CA LYS A 65 0.79 17.38 10.75
C LYS A 65 1.37 16.20 11.51
N LEU A 66 1.36 15.00 10.94
CA LEU A 66 1.96 13.84 11.63
C LEU A 66 3.48 13.97 11.66
N PRO A 67 4.13 13.58 12.78
CA PRO A 67 5.58 13.63 12.85
C PRO A 67 6.23 12.76 11.78
N LYS A 68 7.26 13.29 11.13
CA LYS A 68 8.10 12.54 10.19
C LYS A 68 9.13 11.77 11.00
N ILE A 69 8.77 10.53 11.38
CA ILE A 69 9.53 9.72 12.31
C ILE A 69 10.56 8.86 11.58
N GLY A 70 11.78 8.77 12.16
CA GLY A 70 12.82 7.87 11.69
C GLY A 70 13.53 8.36 10.44
N LYS A 71 14.62 7.66 10.10
CA LYS A 71 15.50 7.99 8.98
C LYS A 71 15.73 6.83 8.02
N HIS A 72 15.29 5.62 8.38
CA HIS A 72 15.54 4.44 7.56
C HIS A 72 14.78 4.51 6.23
N LYS A 73 15.51 4.32 5.14
CA LYS A 73 14.97 4.30 3.80
C LYS A 73 15.10 2.90 3.21
N PHE A 74 14.03 2.40 2.59
CA PHE A 74 14.12 1.19 1.78
C PHE A 74 14.85 1.50 0.48
N HIS A 75 15.35 0.45 -0.19
CA HIS A 75 15.93 0.57 -1.53
C HIS A 75 14.88 1.08 -2.53
N TYR A 76 15.35 1.78 -3.58
CA TYR A 76 14.47 2.34 -4.62
C TYR A 76 13.55 1.28 -5.24
N ASP A 77 14.09 0.10 -5.55
CA ASP A 77 13.32 -0.97 -6.16
C ASP A 77 12.23 -1.50 -5.24
N VAL A 78 12.52 -1.61 -3.94
CA VAL A 78 11.54 -2.04 -2.94
C VAL A 78 10.41 -1.03 -2.85
N MET A 79 10.73 0.25 -2.76
CA MET A 79 9.71 1.31 -2.68
C MET A 79 8.87 1.40 -3.96
N TYR A 80 9.50 1.24 -5.13
CA TYR A 80 8.78 1.19 -6.40
C TYR A 80 7.77 0.05 -6.40
N TRP A 81 8.20 -1.14 -6.02
CA TRP A 81 7.35 -2.31 -5.95
C TRP A 81 6.19 -2.14 -4.97
N ILE A 82 6.46 -1.61 -3.78
CA ILE A 82 5.44 -1.35 -2.76
C ILE A 82 4.36 -0.41 -3.30
N GLY A 83 4.77 0.69 -3.91
CA GLY A 83 3.83 1.65 -4.48
C GLY A 83 2.99 1.04 -5.60
N TYR A 84 3.61 0.24 -6.45
CA TYR A 84 2.94 -0.45 -7.55
C TYR A 84 1.90 -1.46 -7.02
N ILE A 85 2.29 -2.31 -6.07
CA ILE A 85 1.40 -3.34 -5.52
C ILE A 85 0.17 -2.71 -4.85
N TYR A 86 0.37 -1.68 -4.02
CA TYR A 86 -0.74 -1.02 -3.34
C TYR A 86 -1.74 -0.41 -4.33
N ARG A 87 -1.27 0.27 -5.38
CA ARG A 87 -2.19 0.91 -6.34
C ARG A 87 -2.84 -0.12 -7.26
N TYR A 88 -2.09 -1.14 -7.69
CA TYR A 88 -2.65 -2.27 -8.43
C TYR A 88 -3.81 -2.90 -7.64
N TRP A 89 -3.60 -3.16 -6.37
CA TRP A 89 -4.60 -3.75 -5.48
C TRP A 89 -5.85 -2.87 -5.38
N SER A 90 -5.68 -1.61 -5.04
CA SER A 90 -6.78 -0.67 -4.93
C SER A 90 -7.58 -0.58 -6.23
N TYR A 91 -6.89 -0.50 -7.37
CA TYR A 91 -7.53 -0.35 -8.67
C TYR A 91 -8.32 -1.61 -9.06
N VAL A 92 -7.68 -2.76 -9.03
CA VAL A 92 -8.29 -4.02 -9.49
C VAL A 92 -9.40 -4.48 -8.56
N TYR A 93 -9.18 -4.43 -7.25
CA TYR A 93 -10.12 -4.92 -6.25
C TYR A 93 -11.13 -3.85 -5.83
N GLU A 94 -11.02 -2.64 -6.35
CA GLU A 94 -11.87 -1.50 -6.00
C GLU A 94 -11.92 -1.30 -4.48
N GLU A 95 -10.75 -1.44 -3.84
CA GLU A 95 -10.60 -1.34 -2.41
C GLU A 95 -9.93 -0.02 -2.02
N LYS A 96 -10.31 0.53 -0.88
CA LYS A 96 -9.71 1.76 -0.36
C LYS A 96 -8.28 1.52 0.09
N SER A 97 -7.39 2.44 -0.24
CA SER A 97 -5.99 2.37 0.16
C SER A 97 -5.82 2.25 1.68
N LYS A 98 -6.64 2.96 2.47
CA LYS A 98 -6.63 2.83 3.94
C LYS A 98 -6.90 1.42 4.41
N THR A 99 -7.85 0.75 3.79
CA THR A 99 -8.23 -0.63 4.12
C THR A 99 -7.10 -1.59 3.79
N ILE A 100 -6.51 -1.42 2.60
CA ILE A 100 -5.38 -2.25 2.17
C ILE A 100 -4.20 -2.08 3.13
N TYR A 101 -3.90 -0.87 3.55
CA TYR A 101 -2.82 -0.60 4.49
C TYR A 101 -3.03 -1.31 5.84
N LYS A 102 -4.27 -1.43 6.30
CA LYS A 102 -4.61 -2.17 7.52
C LYS A 102 -4.41 -3.68 7.35
N ILE A 103 -4.60 -4.20 6.14
CA ILE A 103 -4.37 -5.62 5.85
C ILE A 103 -2.88 -5.94 5.89
N ILE A 104 -2.07 -5.10 5.23
CA ILE A 104 -0.61 -5.27 5.21
C ILE A 104 0.06 -3.90 5.19
N ASN A 105 0.83 -3.59 6.23
CA ASN A 105 1.54 -2.32 6.32
C ASN A 105 2.85 -2.36 5.51
N CYS A 106 3.51 -1.21 5.42
CA CYS A 106 4.71 -1.05 4.62
C CYS A 106 5.84 -2.01 5.02
N GLY A 107 6.07 -2.16 6.33
CA GLY A 107 7.15 -3.03 6.82
C GLY A 107 6.90 -4.49 6.50
N GLU A 108 5.66 -4.94 6.63
CA GLU A 108 5.25 -6.30 6.27
C GLU A 108 5.38 -6.54 4.77
N LEU A 109 4.91 -5.59 3.95
CA LEU A 109 4.97 -5.72 2.49
C LEU A 109 6.43 -5.71 2.01
N ALA A 110 7.28 -4.88 2.60
CA ALA A 110 8.70 -4.82 2.24
C ALA A 110 9.40 -6.18 2.41
N LYS A 111 9.03 -6.94 3.42
CA LYS A 111 9.59 -8.29 3.65
C LYS A 111 9.22 -9.28 2.55
N LEU A 112 8.15 -9.02 1.81
CA LEU A 112 7.71 -9.89 0.72
C LEU A 112 8.38 -9.55 -0.60
N TYR A 113 9.15 -8.48 -0.69
CA TYR A 113 9.82 -8.08 -1.93
C TYR A 113 10.71 -9.20 -2.47
N GLU A 114 11.63 -9.72 -1.66
CA GLU A 114 12.56 -10.77 -2.10
C GLU A 114 11.83 -12.00 -2.65
N PRO A 115 10.89 -12.62 -1.93
CA PRO A 115 10.23 -13.82 -2.45
C PRO A 115 9.20 -13.53 -3.55
N TYR A 116 8.64 -12.32 -3.64
CA TYR A 116 7.46 -12.08 -4.48
C TYR A 116 7.63 -11.07 -5.61
N HIS A 117 8.73 -10.31 -5.68
CA HIS A 117 8.83 -9.24 -6.68
C HIS A 117 8.86 -9.75 -8.14
N THR A 118 9.17 -11.02 -8.36
CA THR A 118 9.16 -11.64 -9.68
C THR A 118 7.80 -12.24 -10.05
N LEU A 119 6.86 -12.28 -9.11
CA LEU A 119 5.52 -12.81 -9.35
C LEU A 119 4.62 -11.73 -9.94
N ASP A 120 3.58 -12.18 -10.65
CA ASP A 120 2.50 -11.27 -11.09
C ASP A 120 1.85 -10.61 -9.87
N PRO A 121 1.56 -9.30 -9.91
CA PRO A 121 0.92 -8.61 -8.80
C PRO A 121 -0.36 -9.27 -8.31
N SER A 122 -1.18 -9.82 -9.20
CA SER A 122 -2.40 -10.53 -8.80
C SER A 122 -2.10 -11.74 -7.92
N ASN A 123 -1.04 -12.47 -8.23
CA ASN A 123 -0.61 -13.62 -7.43
C ASN A 123 -0.10 -13.21 -6.05
N VAL A 124 0.62 -12.10 -5.98
CA VAL A 124 1.10 -11.53 -4.71
C VAL A 124 -0.09 -11.20 -3.80
N ILE A 125 -1.08 -10.50 -4.34
CA ILE A 125 -2.26 -10.08 -3.58
C ILE A 125 -3.06 -11.28 -3.12
N GLU A 126 -3.26 -12.27 -3.99
CA GLU A 126 -3.98 -13.51 -3.62
C GLU A 126 -3.30 -14.22 -2.47
N ARG A 127 -1.97 -14.32 -2.47
CA ARG A 127 -1.21 -14.94 -1.38
C ARG A 127 -1.34 -14.17 -0.08
N ILE A 128 -1.31 -12.84 -0.14
CA ILE A 128 -1.50 -11.99 1.04
C ILE A 128 -2.90 -12.17 1.62
N LEU A 129 -3.92 -12.13 0.77
CA LEU A 129 -5.32 -12.30 1.19
C LEU A 129 -5.58 -13.69 1.75
N GLU A 130 -4.99 -14.71 1.16
CA GLU A 130 -5.12 -16.09 1.62
C GLU A 130 -4.52 -16.26 3.02
N ALA A 131 -3.32 -15.75 3.24
CA ALA A 131 -2.68 -15.77 4.54
C ALA A 131 -3.49 -14.99 5.58
N ASN A 132 -4.02 -13.83 5.22
CA ASN A 132 -4.88 -13.03 6.09
C ASN A 132 -6.21 -13.74 6.40
N GLY A 133 -6.80 -14.40 5.40
CA GLY A 133 -8.04 -15.17 5.57
C GLY A 133 -7.86 -16.38 6.49
N VAL A 134 -6.75 -17.09 6.38
CA VAL A 134 -6.43 -18.20 7.29
C VAL A 134 -6.30 -17.68 8.72
N GLN A 135 -5.63 -16.57 8.95
CA GLN A 135 -5.49 -16.00 10.28
C GLN A 135 -6.84 -15.55 10.85
N GLN A 136 -7.70 -14.98 10.04
CA GLN A 136 -9.04 -14.58 10.46
C GLN A 136 -9.90 -15.78 10.87
N LYS A 137 -9.81 -16.89 10.13
CA LYS A 137 -10.53 -18.12 10.46
C LYS A 137 -10.04 -18.72 11.78
N ILE A 138 -8.74 -18.72 12.02
CA ILE A 138 -8.16 -19.20 13.28
C ILE A 138 -8.68 -18.37 14.45
N ASN A 139 -8.66 -17.05 14.31
CA ASN A 139 -9.14 -16.13 15.35
C ASN A 139 -10.63 -16.32 15.64
N ALA A 140 -11.46 -16.56 14.61
CA ALA A 140 -12.89 -16.80 14.77
C ALA A 140 -13.17 -18.12 15.51
N VAL A 141 -12.40 -19.16 15.18
CA VAL A 141 -12.53 -20.47 15.88
C VAL A 141 -12.15 -20.35 17.36
N ASP A 142 -11.04 -19.65 17.65
CA ASP A 142 -10.61 -19.43 19.03
C ASP A 142 -11.65 -18.64 19.82
N LEU A 143 -12.23 -17.60 19.22
CA LEU A 143 -13.28 -16.82 19.84
C LEU A 143 -14.52 -17.68 20.14
N TYR A 144 -14.94 -18.48 19.17
CA TYR A 144 -16.07 -19.40 19.33
C TYR A 144 -15.84 -20.35 20.50
N ARG A 145 -14.64 -20.96 20.59
CA ARG A 145 -14.28 -21.86 21.70
C ARG A 145 -14.35 -21.16 23.05
N LYS A 146 -13.84 -19.93 23.14
CA LYS A 146 -13.89 -19.14 24.38
C LYS A 146 -15.31 -18.80 24.82
N MET A 147 -16.24 -18.66 23.85
CA MET A 147 -17.63 -18.32 24.16
C MET A 147 -18.48 -19.54 24.55
N PHE A 148 -18.19 -20.72 24.01
CA PHE A 148 -19.07 -21.89 24.13
C PHE A 148 -18.43 -23.10 24.79
N PHE A 149 -17.15 -23.07 25.04
CA PHE A 149 -16.40 -24.15 25.66
C PHE A 149 -15.49 -23.62 26.76
#